data_db7d38371a8ed66927c8394d0508efc3
#
_entry.id   db7d38371a8ed66927c8394d0508efc3
#
_cell.length_a   1.000
_cell.length_b   1.000
_cell.length_c   1.000
_cell.angle_alpha   90.00
_cell.angle_beta   90.00
_cell.angle_gamma   90.00
#
_symmetry.space_group_name_H-M   'P 1'
#
loop_
_entity.id
_entity.type
_entity.pdbx_description
1 polymer ?
#
loop_
_entity_poly.entity_id
_entity_poly.type
_entity_poly.pdbx_seq_one_letter_code
_entity_poly.pdbx_strand_id
1 'polypeptide(L)'
;MSYDERYTPYVREAGLLPFIELVRRSTPPNNAAALTALIDHWRPETHTFHLRTGEMTVTLQDIAMITGLPIDGNPLCMNTDSEGWRAQMQALIGMVPPEPREPEREDKKKERVAAGATFTWISSHFAHCPDDANEDMVKTYARVYMWYVVSRTMFADGTGKNAPWMWLKALTVFDSKWSWGSVTLAYLYRQLDDASCRHTGGIGGCLLALSIWSWERLPVGRPKTVMYEDCDDKDDPLRLPTWAYKWDVLNETTDDPSIMYKLYKSELDAITPEQVEWEPYGKGESFGNPIEFRLNPMCIRDRDLWHMRCPLICNWAVELHLPHRVFRQFGLFQSHPPEWEDTDKLLHALDRKKQRKIKDWASHHRKYVVQFALSVEQVRAGKRAQLREHCPDAFNNYLTWFLASTRVEVCQPAYAEEILEEPTVFDEVAQHQYNALVRKGNSVIPSAPMMNFVIKKAADETETILETTPAGKSDGEGAL
;
A
#
# COMPACT_ATOMS: atom_id res chain seq x y z
N MET A 1 -21.44 -1.96 -12.50
CA MET A 1 -22.15 -0.65 -12.60
C MET A 1 -21.57 0.09 -13.80
N SER A 2 -22.39 0.62 -14.68
CA SER A 2 -21.96 1.48 -15.77
C SER A 2 -21.79 2.92 -15.28
N TYR A 3 -20.81 3.63 -15.84
CA TYR A 3 -20.67 5.07 -15.64
C TYR A 3 -21.72 5.81 -16.47
N ASP A 4 -22.31 6.82 -15.91
CA ASP A 4 -23.24 7.72 -16.60
C ASP A 4 -22.57 9.10 -16.70
N GLU A 5 -22.51 9.68 -17.89
CA GLU A 5 -21.83 10.97 -18.10
C GLU A 5 -22.45 12.13 -17.28
N ARG A 6 -23.70 11.99 -16.84
CA ARG A 6 -24.36 12.92 -15.91
C ARG A 6 -23.70 12.96 -14.53
N TYR A 7 -22.87 11.94 -14.16
CA TYR A 7 -22.13 11.93 -12.90
C TYR A 7 -20.88 12.82 -12.92
N THR A 8 -20.37 13.14 -14.11
CA THR A 8 -19.08 13.83 -14.31
C THR A 8 -18.92 15.13 -13.49
N PRO A 9 -19.92 16.02 -13.39
CA PRO A 9 -19.81 17.22 -12.56
C PRO A 9 -19.55 16.91 -11.08
N TYR A 10 -20.27 15.94 -10.51
CA TYR A 10 -20.17 15.55 -9.11
C TYR A 10 -18.86 14.81 -8.80
N VAL A 11 -18.43 13.95 -9.72
CA VAL A 11 -17.16 13.24 -9.63
C VAL A 11 -15.98 14.21 -9.70
N ARG A 12 -16.06 15.24 -10.54
CA ARG A 12 -15.08 16.32 -10.63
C ARG A 12 -15.05 17.15 -9.36
N GLU A 13 -16.21 17.54 -8.83
CA GLU A 13 -16.33 18.27 -7.57
C GLU A 13 -15.70 17.51 -6.39
N ALA A 14 -15.89 16.18 -6.36
CA ALA A 14 -15.27 15.30 -5.37
C ALA A 14 -13.75 15.10 -5.55
N GLY A 15 -13.16 15.57 -6.66
CA GLY A 15 -11.73 15.42 -6.95
C GLY A 15 -11.32 14.02 -7.40
N LEU A 16 -12.27 13.20 -7.84
CA LEU A 16 -12.05 11.79 -8.19
C LEU A 16 -12.04 11.52 -9.71
N LEU A 17 -12.29 12.55 -10.55
CA LEU A 17 -12.52 12.34 -11.97
C LEU A 17 -11.38 11.62 -12.70
N PRO A 18 -10.09 12.01 -12.58
CA PRO A 18 -9.01 11.33 -13.29
C PRO A 18 -8.90 9.84 -12.92
N PHE A 19 -9.09 9.54 -11.64
CA PHE A 19 -9.04 8.17 -11.15
C PHE A 19 -10.23 7.32 -11.63
N ILE A 20 -11.43 7.89 -11.64
CA ILE A 20 -12.61 7.20 -12.14
C ILE A 20 -12.52 6.97 -13.64
N GLU A 21 -11.99 7.93 -14.40
CA GLU A 21 -11.71 7.76 -15.84
C GLU A 21 -10.71 6.63 -16.08
N LEU A 22 -9.67 6.51 -15.24
CA LEU A 22 -8.72 5.42 -15.31
C LEU A 22 -9.41 4.06 -15.04
N VAL A 23 -10.17 3.96 -13.96
CA VAL A 23 -10.77 2.68 -13.51
C VAL A 23 -11.92 2.21 -14.41
N ARG A 24 -12.68 3.13 -15.03
CA ARG A 24 -13.84 2.77 -15.87
C ARG A 24 -13.44 2.12 -17.20
N ARG A 25 -12.23 2.35 -17.69
CA ARG A 25 -11.78 1.84 -19.01
C ARG A 25 -11.42 0.35 -18.92
N SER A 26 -10.40 0.02 -18.27
CA SER A 26 -10.11 -1.33 -17.78
C SER A 26 -8.94 -1.25 -16.81
N THR A 27 -9.02 -1.94 -15.72
CA THR A 27 -7.85 -2.08 -14.84
C THR A 27 -7.09 -3.32 -15.25
N PRO A 28 -5.76 -3.23 -15.44
CA PRO A 28 -4.97 -4.41 -15.70
C PRO A 28 -5.12 -5.42 -14.55
N PRO A 29 -5.13 -6.71 -14.84
CA PRO A 29 -5.19 -7.73 -13.80
C PRO A 29 -3.95 -7.65 -12.90
N ASN A 30 -4.15 -7.70 -11.59
CA ASN A 30 -3.04 -7.72 -10.64
C ASN A 30 -2.29 -9.04 -10.75
N ASN A 31 -0.97 -8.99 -10.88
CA ASN A 31 -0.10 -10.15 -10.75
C ASN A 31 0.12 -10.46 -9.26
N ALA A 32 -0.73 -11.32 -8.69
CA ALA A 32 -0.71 -11.63 -7.27
C ALA A 32 0.64 -12.25 -6.82
N ALA A 33 1.28 -13.04 -7.67
CA ALA A 33 2.57 -13.65 -7.39
C ALA A 33 3.68 -12.60 -7.28
N ALA A 34 3.74 -11.65 -8.23
CA ALA A 34 4.73 -10.57 -8.22
C ALA A 34 4.50 -9.62 -7.03
N LEU A 35 3.25 -9.25 -6.75
CA LEU A 35 2.92 -8.39 -5.60
C LEU A 35 3.26 -9.06 -4.28
N THR A 36 3.01 -10.36 -4.13
CA THR A 36 3.39 -11.10 -2.91
C THR A 36 4.89 -11.14 -2.73
N ALA A 37 5.65 -11.43 -3.81
CA ALA A 37 7.10 -11.41 -3.76
C ALA A 37 7.66 -10.02 -3.39
N LEU A 38 7.07 -8.95 -3.94
CA LEU A 38 7.46 -7.59 -3.61
C LEU A 38 7.18 -7.25 -2.13
N ILE A 39 6.03 -7.67 -1.59
CA ILE A 39 5.64 -7.40 -0.20
C ILE A 39 6.56 -8.11 0.81
N ASP A 40 7.16 -9.23 0.47
CA ASP A 40 8.16 -9.86 1.34
C ASP A 40 9.37 -8.94 1.63
N HIS A 41 9.66 -7.98 0.74
CA HIS A 41 10.69 -6.96 0.93
C HIS A 41 10.20 -5.70 1.67
N TRP A 42 8.92 -5.60 1.98
CA TRP A 42 8.38 -4.43 2.68
C TRP A 42 8.82 -4.36 4.14
N ARG A 43 9.16 -3.15 4.59
CA ARG A 43 9.53 -2.86 5.98
C ARG A 43 8.60 -1.81 6.56
N PRO A 44 7.73 -2.19 7.52
CA PRO A 44 6.79 -1.29 8.17
C PRO A 44 7.45 -0.09 8.85
N GLU A 45 8.61 -0.29 9.45
CA GLU A 45 9.34 0.74 10.18
C GLU A 45 9.87 1.88 9.31
N THR A 46 10.02 1.64 8.00
CA THR A 46 10.50 2.65 7.04
C THR A 46 9.49 2.99 5.97
N HIS A 47 8.42 2.20 5.83
CA HIS A 47 7.45 2.23 4.73
C HIS A 47 8.13 2.14 3.36
N THR A 48 9.12 1.25 3.26
CA THR A 48 9.88 1.03 2.03
C THR A 48 10.09 -0.46 1.76
N PHE A 49 10.25 -0.79 0.49
CA PHE A 49 10.77 -2.08 0.04
C PHE A 49 12.29 -2.04 0.12
N HIS A 50 12.89 -3.00 0.82
CA HIS A 50 14.33 -3.15 0.93
C HIS A 50 14.85 -4.10 -0.14
N LEU A 51 15.48 -3.53 -1.17
CA LEU A 51 16.04 -4.26 -2.29
C LEU A 51 17.56 -4.05 -2.34
N ARG A 52 18.30 -4.85 -3.10
CA ARG A 52 19.75 -4.63 -3.29
C ARG A 52 20.08 -3.26 -3.91
N THR A 53 19.09 -2.65 -4.52
CA THR A 53 19.16 -1.30 -5.11
C THR A 53 18.97 -0.17 -4.11
N GLY A 54 18.73 -0.48 -2.84
CA GLY A 54 18.39 0.48 -1.80
C GLY A 54 16.91 0.43 -1.42
N GLU A 55 16.46 1.44 -0.71
CA GLU A 55 15.06 1.60 -0.34
C GLU A 55 14.25 2.16 -1.50
N MET A 56 13.09 1.57 -1.73
CA MET A 56 12.11 2.04 -2.71
C MET A 56 10.70 2.03 -2.11
N THR A 57 9.85 2.96 -2.54
CA THR A 57 8.45 2.98 -2.09
C THR A 57 7.55 3.73 -3.07
N VAL A 58 6.25 3.48 -3.00
CA VAL A 58 5.24 4.31 -3.64
C VAL A 58 5.23 5.66 -2.92
N THR A 59 5.33 6.76 -3.65
CA THR A 59 5.39 8.12 -3.10
C THR A 59 4.15 8.94 -3.47
N LEU A 60 4.02 10.15 -2.90
CA LEU A 60 2.98 11.09 -3.33
C LEU A 60 3.10 11.45 -4.81
N GLN A 61 4.33 11.49 -5.36
CA GLN A 61 4.54 11.68 -6.79
C GLN A 61 3.91 10.55 -7.60
N ASP A 62 4.20 9.30 -7.21
CA ASP A 62 3.70 8.12 -7.92
C ASP A 62 2.16 8.08 -7.88
N ILE A 63 1.56 8.33 -6.73
CA ILE A 63 0.11 8.40 -6.61
C ILE A 63 -0.47 9.49 -7.52
N ALA A 64 0.10 10.71 -7.51
CA ALA A 64 -0.38 11.78 -8.39
C ALA A 64 -0.24 11.43 -9.87
N MET A 65 0.93 10.95 -10.30
CA MET A 65 1.21 10.63 -11.71
C MET A 65 0.34 9.48 -12.22
N ILE A 66 0.21 8.41 -11.44
CA ILE A 66 -0.53 7.21 -11.83
C ILE A 66 -2.04 7.42 -11.77
N THR A 67 -2.54 8.11 -10.74
CA THR A 67 -3.99 8.17 -10.45
C THR A 67 -4.65 9.51 -10.74
N GLY A 68 -3.88 10.59 -10.83
CA GLY A 68 -4.40 11.97 -10.92
C GLY A 68 -5.14 12.45 -9.68
N LEU A 69 -5.06 11.73 -8.55
CA LEU A 69 -5.72 12.10 -7.29
C LEU A 69 -5.05 13.32 -6.65
N PRO A 70 -5.84 14.24 -6.03
CA PRO A 70 -5.29 15.39 -5.34
C PRO A 70 -4.47 14.98 -4.11
N ILE A 71 -3.31 15.61 -3.95
CA ILE A 71 -2.45 15.48 -2.78
C ILE A 71 -2.73 16.61 -1.78
N ASP A 72 -3.02 17.80 -2.30
CA ASP A 72 -3.48 18.94 -1.50
C ASP A 72 -4.92 18.71 -1.01
N GLY A 73 -5.27 19.32 0.11
CA GLY A 73 -6.60 19.25 0.69
C GLY A 73 -6.61 18.77 2.13
N ASN A 74 -7.77 18.34 2.60
CA ASN A 74 -7.96 17.87 3.96
C ASN A 74 -7.56 16.39 4.12
N PRO A 75 -6.85 16.00 5.17
CA PRO A 75 -6.69 14.59 5.50
C PRO A 75 -8.04 13.97 5.84
N LEU A 76 -8.28 12.74 5.38
CA LEU A 76 -9.53 12.05 5.67
C LEU A 76 -9.50 11.51 7.10
N CYS A 77 -10.00 12.30 8.01
CA CYS A 77 -10.03 11.99 9.42
C CYS A 77 -11.39 12.43 9.99
N MET A 78 -12.27 11.48 10.22
CA MET A 78 -13.65 11.75 10.61
C MET A 78 -14.15 10.79 11.69
N ASN A 79 -15.35 11.03 12.18
CA ASN A 79 -16.05 10.10 13.05
C ASN A 79 -16.50 8.88 12.23
N THR A 80 -15.99 7.69 12.58
CA THR A 80 -16.32 6.40 11.93
C THR A 80 -17.29 5.57 12.75
N ASP A 81 -18.01 6.17 13.71
CA ASP A 81 -19.06 5.48 14.44
C ASP A 81 -20.13 4.95 13.49
N SER A 82 -20.48 3.69 13.70
CA SER A 82 -21.52 3.03 12.91
C SER A 82 -22.89 3.05 13.58
N GLU A 83 -23.05 3.75 14.69
CA GLU A 83 -24.36 3.92 15.30
C GLU A 83 -25.29 4.72 14.35
N GLY A 84 -26.49 4.22 14.10
CA GLY A 84 -27.44 4.85 13.20
C GLY A 84 -27.07 4.86 11.72
N TRP A 85 -26.04 4.10 11.29
CA TRP A 85 -25.54 4.10 9.92
C TRP A 85 -26.64 3.78 8.87
N ARG A 86 -27.64 2.94 9.22
CA ARG A 86 -28.75 2.60 8.34
C ARG A 86 -29.64 3.81 8.04
N ALA A 87 -29.99 4.56 9.07
CA ALA A 87 -30.79 5.79 8.90
C ALA A 87 -30.04 6.84 8.08
N GLN A 88 -28.74 6.99 8.31
CA GLN A 88 -27.89 7.90 7.53
C GLN A 88 -27.74 7.43 6.07
N MET A 89 -27.61 6.14 5.83
CA MET A 89 -27.55 5.58 4.47
C MET A 89 -28.91 5.79 3.76
N GLN A 90 -30.02 5.52 4.43
CA GLN A 90 -31.35 5.78 3.90
C GLN A 90 -31.51 7.27 3.49
N ALA A 91 -31.02 8.19 4.30
CA ALA A 91 -31.07 9.62 3.99
C ALA A 91 -30.15 10.01 2.81
N LEU A 92 -28.99 9.35 2.64
CA LEU A 92 -28.01 9.70 1.61
C LEU A 92 -28.31 9.08 0.24
N ILE A 93 -28.80 7.84 0.22
CA ILE A 93 -28.98 7.07 -1.03
C ILE A 93 -30.39 6.47 -1.19
N GLY A 94 -31.32 6.77 -0.30
CA GLY A 94 -32.72 6.38 -0.43
C GLY A 94 -33.03 4.93 -0.09
N MET A 95 -32.03 4.08 0.20
CA MET A 95 -32.24 2.69 0.57
C MET A 95 -31.09 2.12 1.40
N VAL A 96 -31.38 0.97 2.05
CA VAL A 96 -30.41 0.25 2.87
C VAL A 96 -30.45 -1.24 2.58
N PRO A 97 -29.34 -1.97 2.72
CA PRO A 97 -29.36 -3.43 2.56
C PRO A 97 -30.25 -4.07 3.64
N PRO A 98 -30.83 -5.24 3.36
CA PRO A 98 -31.68 -5.95 4.31
C PRO A 98 -30.92 -6.26 5.61
N GLU A 99 -31.66 -6.40 6.69
CA GLU A 99 -31.07 -6.90 7.94
C GLU A 99 -30.66 -8.36 7.78
N PRO A 100 -29.59 -8.78 8.46
CA PRO A 100 -29.18 -10.18 8.47
C PRO A 100 -30.32 -11.02 9.04
N ARG A 101 -30.54 -12.19 8.43
CA ARG A 101 -31.52 -13.15 8.96
C ARG A 101 -31.12 -13.56 10.36
N GLU A 102 -32.09 -13.66 11.22
CA GLU A 102 -31.86 -14.27 12.55
C GLU A 102 -31.45 -15.72 12.37
N PRO A 103 -30.48 -16.21 13.17
CA PRO A 103 -30.05 -17.58 13.08
C PRO A 103 -31.22 -18.52 13.39
N GLU A 104 -31.45 -19.50 12.52
CA GLU A 104 -32.54 -20.51 12.63
C GLU A 104 -32.39 -21.40 13.87
N ARG A 105 -31.29 -21.32 14.61
CA ARG A 105 -30.98 -22.05 15.83
C ARG A 105 -30.35 -21.13 16.84
N GLU A 106 -30.72 -21.23 18.11
CA GLU A 106 -30.21 -20.42 19.24
C GLU A 106 -28.70 -20.59 19.50
N ASP A 107 -28.11 -21.71 19.06
CA ASP A 107 -26.67 -22.00 19.22
C ASP A 107 -25.78 -21.36 18.16
N LYS A 108 -26.34 -20.82 17.08
CA LYS A 108 -25.58 -20.07 16.08
C LYS A 108 -25.44 -18.61 16.46
N LYS A 109 -24.21 -18.14 16.56
CA LYS A 109 -23.91 -16.72 16.78
C LYS A 109 -24.51 -15.88 15.64
N LYS A 110 -25.27 -14.83 16.03
CA LYS A 110 -25.80 -13.84 15.08
C LYS A 110 -24.67 -13.33 14.17
N GLU A 111 -24.89 -13.42 12.87
CA GLU A 111 -23.90 -12.97 11.89
C GLU A 111 -23.60 -11.49 12.09
N ARG A 112 -22.35 -11.12 12.30
CA ARG A 112 -21.93 -9.73 12.45
C ARG A 112 -21.86 -9.11 11.07
N VAL A 113 -22.86 -8.32 10.71
CA VAL A 113 -22.82 -7.54 9.48
C VAL A 113 -22.02 -6.28 9.73
N ALA A 114 -20.97 -6.09 8.92
CA ALA A 114 -20.22 -4.85 8.89
C ALA A 114 -21.14 -3.70 8.39
N ALA A 115 -21.00 -2.52 8.98
CA ALA A 115 -21.73 -1.34 8.50
C ALA A 115 -21.31 -1.02 7.05
N GLY A 116 -22.29 -1.08 6.14
CA GLY A 116 -22.09 -0.92 4.69
C GLY A 116 -22.98 -1.84 3.88
N ALA A 117 -22.62 -2.10 2.63
CA ALA A 117 -23.34 -2.98 1.73
C ALA A 117 -22.40 -3.89 0.95
N THR A 118 -22.88 -5.06 0.52
CA THR A 118 -22.12 -5.92 -0.39
C THR A 118 -22.06 -5.26 -1.78
N PHE A 119 -20.96 -5.51 -2.50
CA PHE A 119 -20.86 -5.02 -3.90
C PHE A 119 -21.97 -5.57 -4.78
N THR A 120 -22.40 -6.81 -4.54
CA THR A 120 -23.53 -7.42 -5.26
C THR A 120 -24.82 -6.66 -5.00
N TRP A 121 -25.11 -6.30 -3.75
CA TRP A 121 -26.31 -5.51 -3.41
C TRP A 121 -26.28 -4.13 -4.09
N ILE A 122 -25.15 -3.44 -4.04
CA ILE A 122 -25.00 -2.14 -4.70
C ILE A 122 -25.24 -2.28 -6.20
N SER A 123 -24.60 -3.25 -6.85
CA SER A 123 -24.74 -3.46 -8.30
C SER A 123 -26.16 -3.87 -8.71
N SER A 124 -26.91 -4.58 -7.87
CA SER A 124 -28.29 -4.99 -8.19
C SER A 124 -29.29 -3.84 -8.07
N HIS A 125 -29.05 -2.86 -7.18
CA HIS A 125 -29.99 -1.76 -6.93
C HIS A 125 -29.64 -0.45 -7.66
N PHE A 126 -28.36 -0.28 -8.03
CA PHE A 126 -27.83 0.94 -8.64
C PHE A 126 -27.10 0.68 -9.97
N ALA A 127 -27.49 -0.39 -10.70
CA ALA A 127 -26.83 -0.79 -11.95
C ALA A 127 -26.76 0.36 -12.97
N HIS A 128 -27.88 1.03 -13.18
CA HIS A 128 -28.07 2.10 -14.15
C HIS A 128 -28.93 3.22 -13.53
N CYS A 129 -28.55 4.47 -13.77
CA CYS A 129 -29.37 5.61 -13.41
C CYS A 129 -30.53 5.73 -14.42
N PRO A 130 -31.79 5.89 -13.98
CA PRO A 130 -32.91 6.07 -14.90
C PRO A 130 -32.71 7.27 -15.84
N ASP A 131 -33.15 7.14 -17.09
CA ASP A 131 -33.00 8.22 -18.09
C ASP A 131 -33.79 9.47 -17.72
N ASP A 132 -34.95 9.28 -17.06
CA ASP A 132 -35.82 10.34 -16.56
C ASP A 132 -35.46 10.83 -15.14
N ALA A 133 -34.33 10.43 -14.60
CA ALA A 133 -33.88 10.83 -13.28
C ALA A 133 -33.69 12.33 -13.17
N ASN A 134 -34.27 12.92 -12.13
CA ASN A 134 -34.02 14.32 -11.77
C ASN A 134 -32.58 14.49 -11.21
N GLU A 135 -32.17 15.74 -11.02
CA GLU A 135 -30.82 16.08 -10.56
C GLU A 135 -30.45 15.42 -9.22
N ASP A 136 -31.35 15.39 -8.24
CA ASP A 136 -31.10 14.76 -6.94
C ASP A 136 -30.91 13.26 -7.05
N MET A 137 -31.65 12.62 -7.95
CA MET A 137 -31.48 11.19 -8.24
C MET A 137 -30.13 10.93 -8.93
N VAL A 138 -29.76 11.70 -9.94
CA VAL A 138 -28.45 11.61 -10.60
C VAL A 138 -27.33 11.79 -9.58
N LYS A 139 -27.45 12.78 -8.69
CA LYS A 139 -26.50 13.05 -7.61
C LYS A 139 -26.38 11.85 -6.64
N THR A 140 -27.48 11.20 -6.34
CA THR A 140 -27.52 10.00 -5.51
C THR A 140 -26.81 8.83 -6.17
N TYR A 141 -27.08 8.56 -7.45
CA TYR A 141 -26.41 7.51 -8.21
C TYR A 141 -24.92 7.80 -8.40
N ALA A 142 -24.53 9.05 -8.65
CA ALA A 142 -23.14 9.46 -8.70
C ALA A 142 -22.41 9.16 -7.38
N ARG A 143 -23.04 9.46 -6.23
CA ARG A 143 -22.51 9.16 -4.90
C ARG A 143 -22.30 7.66 -4.69
N VAL A 144 -23.28 6.85 -5.05
CA VAL A 144 -23.18 5.39 -4.93
C VAL A 144 -22.13 4.82 -5.87
N TYR A 145 -22.03 5.35 -7.10
CA TYR A 145 -21.00 4.95 -8.04
C TYR A 145 -19.59 5.23 -7.48
N MET A 146 -19.34 6.45 -6.99
CA MET A 146 -18.07 6.80 -6.33
C MET A 146 -17.81 5.91 -5.13
N TRP A 147 -18.79 5.69 -4.26
CA TRP A 147 -18.64 4.78 -3.12
C TRP A 147 -18.26 3.37 -3.53
N TYR A 148 -18.89 2.83 -4.57
CA TYR A 148 -18.56 1.52 -5.13
C TYR A 148 -17.11 1.47 -5.61
N VAL A 149 -16.70 2.46 -6.43
CA VAL A 149 -15.35 2.50 -7.01
C VAL A 149 -14.30 2.66 -5.92
N VAL A 150 -14.41 3.66 -5.04
CA VAL A 150 -13.38 3.91 -4.02
C VAL A 150 -13.23 2.74 -3.05
N SER A 151 -14.35 2.08 -2.69
CA SER A 151 -14.33 0.92 -1.80
C SER A 151 -13.69 -0.31 -2.43
N ARG A 152 -13.81 -0.44 -3.77
CA ARG A 152 -13.31 -1.62 -4.49
C ARG A 152 -11.86 -1.47 -4.97
N THR A 153 -11.37 -0.24 -5.09
CA THR A 153 -10.08 0.05 -5.72
C THR A 153 -9.12 0.79 -4.81
N MET A 154 -9.48 1.98 -4.29
CA MET A 154 -8.60 2.77 -3.43
C MET A 154 -8.46 2.17 -2.04
N PHE A 155 -9.58 1.71 -1.48
CA PHE A 155 -9.70 1.20 -0.11
C PHE A 155 -10.17 -0.24 -0.06
N ALA A 156 -9.72 -1.04 -1.02
CA ALA A 156 -10.01 -2.46 -1.04
C ALA A 156 -9.51 -3.13 0.25
N ASP A 157 -10.38 -3.90 0.89
CA ASP A 157 -9.95 -4.80 1.95
C ASP A 157 -9.58 -6.18 1.37
N GLY A 158 -8.83 -6.98 2.13
CA GLY A 158 -8.42 -8.32 1.68
C GLY A 158 -9.58 -9.30 1.43
N THR A 159 -10.83 -8.94 1.76
CA THR A 159 -12.01 -9.79 1.54
C THR A 159 -12.74 -9.51 0.22
N GLY A 160 -12.65 -8.30 -0.29
CA GLY A 160 -13.23 -7.87 -1.56
C GLY A 160 -14.76 -8.02 -1.67
N LYS A 161 -15.49 -8.10 -0.55
CA LYS A 161 -16.93 -8.42 -0.54
C LYS A 161 -17.83 -7.23 -0.29
N ASN A 162 -17.40 -6.28 0.55
CA ASN A 162 -18.25 -5.23 1.07
C ASN A 162 -17.66 -3.84 0.82
N ALA A 163 -18.55 -2.86 0.55
CA ALA A 163 -18.27 -1.44 0.58
C ALA A 163 -18.61 -0.90 1.99
N PRO A 164 -17.61 -0.53 2.81
CA PRO A 164 -17.84 -0.01 4.14
C PRO A 164 -18.59 1.33 4.13
N TRP A 165 -19.53 1.50 5.05
CA TRP A 165 -20.31 2.72 5.26
C TRP A 165 -19.47 3.99 5.38
N MET A 166 -18.32 3.90 6.02
CA MET A 166 -17.44 5.04 6.25
C MET A 166 -16.98 5.73 4.94
N TRP A 167 -16.83 4.99 3.85
CA TRP A 167 -16.46 5.58 2.56
C TRP A 167 -17.65 6.31 1.92
N LEU A 168 -18.87 5.80 2.11
CA LEU A 168 -20.07 6.54 1.70
C LEU A 168 -20.23 7.83 2.53
N LYS A 169 -19.93 7.77 3.82
CA LYS A 169 -19.94 8.95 4.70
C LYS A 169 -18.94 10.02 4.25
N ALA A 170 -17.77 9.63 3.76
CA ALA A 170 -16.78 10.55 3.20
C ALA A 170 -17.29 11.30 1.95
N LEU A 171 -18.31 10.77 1.27
CA LEU A 171 -18.95 11.33 0.09
C LEU A 171 -20.27 12.05 0.40
N THR A 172 -20.58 12.35 1.67
CA THR A 172 -21.78 13.09 2.07
C THR A 172 -21.81 14.47 1.41
N VAL A 173 -20.66 15.16 1.38
CA VAL A 173 -20.43 16.41 0.68
C VAL A 173 -19.33 16.19 -0.35
N PHE A 174 -19.58 16.47 -1.62
CA PHE A 174 -18.59 16.23 -2.68
C PHE A 174 -17.43 17.22 -2.60
N ASP A 175 -17.71 18.48 -2.30
CA ASP A 175 -16.71 19.54 -2.14
C ASP A 175 -15.98 19.49 -0.77
N SER A 176 -15.77 18.31 -0.22
CA SER A 176 -15.05 18.14 1.05
C SER A 176 -13.54 18.40 0.95
N LYS A 177 -13.02 18.58 -0.26
CA LYS A 177 -11.60 18.83 -0.54
C LYS A 177 -10.67 17.82 0.14
N TRP A 178 -11.03 16.55 0.12
CA TRP A 178 -10.16 15.51 0.65
C TRP A 178 -8.87 15.41 -0.18
N SER A 179 -7.74 15.26 0.50
CA SER A 179 -6.46 14.89 -0.11
C SER A 179 -6.47 13.40 -0.48
N TRP A 180 -7.29 13.02 -1.48
CA TRP A 180 -7.50 11.62 -1.83
C TRP A 180 -6.21 10.86 -2.12
N GLY A 181 -5.21 11.51 -2.71
CA GLY A 181 -3.89 10.89 -2.98
C GLY A 181 -3.16 10.53 -1.69
N SER A 182 -3.08 11.46 -0.73
CA SER A 182 -2.45 11.21 0.57
C SER A 182 -3.19 10.15 1.37
N VAL A 183 -4.54 10.17 1.32
CA VAL A 183 -5.41 9.18 1.97
C VAL A 183 -5.20 7.77 1.38
N THR A 184 -5.13 7.69 0.05
CA THR A 184 -4.90 6.43 -0.66
C THR A 184 -3.54 5.85 -0.31
N LEU A 185 -2.49 6.68 -0.23
CA LEU A 185 -1.16 6.23 0.15
C LEU A 185 -1.09 5.79 1.62
N ALA A 186 -1.74 6.53 2.54
CA ALA A 186 -1.84 6.13 3.94
C ALA A 186 -2.49 4.75 4.11
N TYR A 187 -3.59 4.53 3.40
CA TYR A 187 -4.29 3.26 3.45
C TYR A 187 -3.47 2.13 2.82
N LEU A 188 -2.78 2.39 1.69
CA LEU A 188 -1.90 1.42 1.05
C LEU A 188 -0.76 1.01 1.98
N TYR A 189 -0.05 1.95 2.60
CA TYR A 189 1.03 1.65 3.53
C TYR A 189 0.54 0.76 4.68
N ARG A 190 -0.59 1.10 5.33
CA ARG A 190 -1.19 0.28 6.38
C ARG A 190 -1.51 -1.14 5.90
N GLN A 191 -1.99 -1.30 4.66
CA GLN A 191 -2.29 -2.62 4.12
C GLN A 191 -1.01 -3.42 3.79
N LEU A 192 0.06 -2.75 3.37
CA LEU A 192 1.37 -3.36 3.17
C LEU A 192 1.99 -3.82 4.49
N ASP A 193 1.87 -3.03 5.56
CA ASP A 193 2.31 -3.41 6.90
C ASP A 193 1.56 -4.64 7.42
N ASP A 194 0.24 -4.63 7.30
CA ASP A 194 -0.60 -5.78 7.70
C ASP A 194 -0.26 -7.04 6.88
N ALA A 195 0.00 -6.90 5.58
CA ALA A 195 0.32 -8.01 4.70
C ALA A 195 1.74 -8.56 4.96
N SER A 196 2.75 -7.71 5.11
CA SER A 196 4.14 -8.13 5.39
C SER A 196 4.26 -8.84 6.75
N CYS A 197 3.49 -8.39 7.75
CA CYS A 197 3.39 -9.03 9.06
C CYS A 197 2.45 -10.25 9.07
N ARG A 198 1.86 -10.62 7.94
CA ARG A 198 0.90 -11.74 7.79
C ARG A 198 -0.31 -11.63 8.73
N HIS A 199 -0.72 -10.42 9.06
CA HIS A 199 -1.91 -10.18 9.88
C HIS A 199 -3.21 -10.37 9.08
N THR A 200 -3.14 -10.40 7.76
CA THR A 200 -4.28 -10.56 6.85
C THR A 200 -4.04 -11.72 5.89
N GLY A 201 -5.13 -12.33 5.41
CA GLY A 201 -5.09 -13.40 4.41
C GLY A 201 -5.00 -12.90 2.96
N GLY A 202 -4.87 -11.59 2.73
CA GLY A 202 -4.80 -10.98 1.40
C GLY A 202 -4.27 -9.55 1.48
N ILE A 203 -3.85 -9.04 0.33
CA ILE A 203 -3.34 -7.69 0.17
C ILE A 203 -4.52 -6.74 -0.09
N GLY A 204 -4.61 -5.67 0.68
CA GLY A 204 -5.58 -4.59 0.48
C GLY A 204 -4.94 -3.32 -0.07
N GLY A 205 -5.74 -2.25 -0.14
CA GLY A 205 -5.32 -0.94 -0.62
C GLY A 205 -5.43 -0.77 -2.13
N CYS A 206 -4.83 0.29 -2.65
CA CYS A 206 -4.86 0.60 -4.08
C CYS A 206 -3.83 -0.25 -4.85
N LEU A 207 -4.17 -1.52 -5.09
CA LEU A 207 -3.28 -2.45 -5.80
C LEU A 207 -3.02 -2.02 -7.25
N LEU A 208 -3.93 -1.28 -7.87
CA LEU A 208 -3.71 -0.68 -9.19
C LEU A 208 -2.50 0.25 -9.18
N ALA A 209 -2.44 1.18 -8.21
CA ALA A 209 -1.31 2.09 -8.09
C ALA A 209 -0.01 1.35 -7.74
N LEU A 210 -0.05 0.36 -6.87
CA LEU A 210 1.11 -0.46 -6.51
C LEU A 210 1.63 -1.26 -7.70
N SER A 211 0.74 -1.90 -8.47
CA SER A 211 1.13 -2.69 -9.66
C SER A 211 1.78 -1.80 -10.70
N ILE A 212 1.16 -0.67 -11.06
CA ILE A 212 1.69 0.25 -12.06
C ILE A 212 3.00 0.86 -11.59
N TRP A 213 3.12 1.25 -10.30
CA TRP A 213 4.37 1.71 -9.71
C TRP A 213 5.49 0.66 -9.87
N SER A 214 5.21 -0.61 -9.57
CA SER A 214 6.20 -1.67 -9.73
C SER A 214 6.60 -1.87 -11.20
N TRP A 215 5.65 -1.84 -12.13
CA TRP A 215 5.92 -2.00 -13.56
C TRP A 215 6.66 -0.81 -14.18
N GLU A 216 6.42 0.40 -13.68
CA GLU A 216 7.17 1.58 -14.13
C GLU A 216 8.65 1.50 -13.72
N ARG A 217 8.94 0.97 -12.54
CA ARG A 217 10.28 1.04 -11.94
C ARG A 217 11.06 -0.25 -11.98
N LEU A 218 10.39 -1.40 -11.90
CA LEU A 218 11.03 -2.71 -11.77
C LEU A 218 10.72 -3.59 -13.00
N PRO A 219 11.69 -4.36 -13.50
CA PRO A 219 11.45 -5.27 -14.62
C PRO A 219 10.68 -6.53 -14.22
N VAL A 220 10.58 -6.82 -12.92
CA VAL A 220 10.05 -8.07 -12.36
C VAL A 220 8.53 -8.12 -12.46
N GLY A 221 8.01 -9.18 -13.07
CA GLY A 221 6.56 -9.36 -13.25
C GLY A 221 5.88 -8.29 -14.10
N ARG A 222 6.65 -7.51 -14.85
CA ARG A 222 6.15 -6.45 -15.73
C ARG A 222 5.47 -7.07 -16.95
N PRO A 223 4.19 -6.76 -17.19
CA PRO A 223 3.50 -7.21 -18.39
C PRO A 223 4.00 -6.46 -19.63
N LYS A 224 3.66 -6.99 -20.81
CA LYS A 224 3.90 -6.28 -22.06
C LYS A 224 2.91 -5.12 -22.19
N THR A 225 3.42 -3.95 -22.52
CA THR A 225 2.59 -2.77 -22.79
C THR A 225 1.94 -2.86 -24.16
N VAL A 226 0.73 -2.32 -24.27
CA VAL A 226 0.13 -2.01 -25.56
C VAL A 226 0.75 -0.72 -26.10
N MET A 227 1.08 -0.68 -27.38
CA MET A 227 1.55 0.55 -28.01
C MET A 227 0.42 1.57 -28.04
N TYR A 228 0.76 2.86 -27.85
CA TYR A 228 -0.24 3.93 -27.88
C TYR A 228 -1.00 4.02 -29.20
N GLU A 229 -0.31 3.75 -30.31
CA GLU A 229 -0.88 3.73 -31.66
C GLU A 229 -2.01 2.71 -31.83
N ASP A 230 -2.02 1.68 -31.02
CA ASP A 230 -3.03 0.61 -31.05
C ASP A 230 -4.26 0.93 -30.14
N CYS A 231 -4.29 2.08 -29.49
CA CYS A 231 -5.42 2.47 -28.64
C CYS A 231 -6.53 3.12 -29.46
N ASP A 232 -7.77 2.65 -29.29
CA ASP A 232 -8.95 3.11 -30.05
C ASP A 232 -9.25 4.61 -29.89
N ASP A 233 -8.79 5.23 -28.82
CA ASP A 233 -9.08 6.62 -28.45
C ASP A 233 -7.87 7.55 -28.46
N LYS A 234 -6.77 7.13 -29.08
CA LYS A 234 -5.53 7.92 -29.19
C LYS A 234 -5.73 9.32 -29.79
N ASP A 235 -6.69 9.44 -30.70
CA ASP A 235 -6.98 10.66 -31.44
C ASP A 235 -8.10 11.50 -30.79
N ASP A 236 -8.64 11.07 -29.64
CA ASP A 236 -9.66 11.85 -28.92
C ASP A 236 -9.02 13.08 -28.23
N PRO A 237 -9.26 14.31 -28.73
CA PRO A 237 -8.69 15.52 -28.15
C PRO A 237 -9.18 15.83 -26.74
N LEU A 238 -10.28 15.22 -26.32
CA LEU A 238 -10.86 15.38 -24.99
C LEU A 238 -10.26 14.41 -23.98
N ARG A 239 -9.54 13.41 -24.45
CA ARG A 239 -8.87 12.45 -23.58
C ARG A 239 -7.65 13.09 -22.91
N LEU A 240 -7.65 13.13 -21.59
CA LEU A 240 -6.53 13.55 -20.76
C LEU A 240 -6.20 12.41 -19.78
N PRO A 241 -5.46 11.39 -20.22
CA PRO A 241 -5.14 10.25 -19.40
C PRO A 241 -4.11 10.58 -18.30
N THR A 242 -4.09 9.77 -17.26
CA THR A 242 -2.99 9.75 -16.29
C THR A 242 -1.78 9.00 -16.85
N TRP A 243 -0.68 8.96 -16.11
CA TRP A 243 0.52 8.21 -16.51
C TRP A 243 0.28 6.69 -16.66
N ALA A 244 -0.79 6.19 -16.02
CA ALA A 244 -1.19 4.79 -16.13
C ALA A 244 -1.66 4.36 -17.50
N TYR A 245 -1.80 5.28 -18.45
CA TYR A 245 -2.41 5.06 -19.76
C TYR A 245 -1.88 3.85 -20.53
N LYS A 246 -0.58 3.66 -20.56
CA LYS A 246 0.07 2.55 -21.29
C LYS A 246 -0.24 1.17 -20.68
N TRP A 247 -0.86 1.13 -19.50
CA TRP A 247 -1.23 -0.10 -18.80
C TRP A 247 -2.73 -0.41 -18.87
N ASP A 248 -3.50 0.37 -19.61
CA ASP A 248 -4.97 0.26 -19.66
C ASP A 248 -5.46 -1.05 -20.29
N VAL A 249 -4.69 -1.62 -21.22
CA VAL A 249 -5.11 -2.82 -21.96
C VAL A 249 -4.02 -3.89 -21.87
N LEU A 250 -4.22 -4.84 -20.97
CA LEU A 250 -3.32 -5.98 -20.81
C LEU A 250 -4.11 -7.29 -20.84
N ASN A 251 -3.75 -8.16 -21.78
CA ASN A 251 -4.29 -9.51 -21.92
C ASN A 251 -3.14 -10.51 -21.66
N GLU A 252 -2.75 -10.68 -20.42
CA GLU A 252 -1.79 -11.71 -20.07
C GLU A 252 -2.42 -12.79 -19.21
N THR A 253 -2.19 -14.04 -19.61
CA THR A 253 -2.46 -15.21 -18.78
C THR A 253 -1.26 -15.44 -17.86
N THR A 254 -1.48 -15.58 -16.57
CA THR A 254 -0.42 -15.90 -15.63
C THR A 254 -0.19 -17.41 -15.58
N ASP A 255 1.07 -17.82 -15.61
CA ASP A 255 1.50 -19.17 -15.31
C ASP A 255 1.17 -19.56 -13.85
N ASP A 256 1.49 -20.80 -13.44
CA ASP A 256 1.24 -21.27 -12.07
C ASP A 256 1.76 -20.26 -11.04
N PRO A 257 0.87 -19.70 -10.20
CA PRO A 257 1.26 -18.64 -9.25
C PRO A 257 2.33 -19.06 -8.26
N SER A 258 2.43 -20.34 -7.92
CA SER A 258 3.43 -20.83 -6.94
C SER A 258 4.83 -20.87 -7.52
N ILE A 259 4.96 -21.20 -8.79
CA ILE A 259 6.21 -21.21 -9.55
C ILE A 259 6.64 -19.77 -9.78
N MET A 260 5.72 -18.94 -10.27
CA MET A 260 5.99 -17.53 -10.57
C MET A 260 6.37 -16.73 -9.33
N TYR A 261 5.76 -17.00 -8.18
CA TYR A 261 6.16 -16.37 -6.92
C TYR A 261 7.63 -16.63 -6.57
N LYS A 262 8.10 -17.88 -6.68
CA LYS A 262 9.52 -18.22 -6.41
C LYS A 262 10.46 -17.53 -7.38
N LEU A 263 10.09 -17.49 -8.66
CA LEU A 263 10.85 -16.80 -9.69
C LEU A 263 10.97 -15.31 -9.39
N TYR A 264 9.85 -14.62 -9.21
CA TYR A 264 9.84 -13.17 -8.94
C TYR A 264 10.59 -12.80 -7.66
N LYS A 265 10.48 -13.64 -6.63
CA LYS A 265 11.24 -13.44 -5.39
C LYS A 265 12.74 -13.53 -5.63
N SER A 266 13.20 -14.52 -6.41
CA SER A 266 14.60 -14.65 -6.78
C SER A 266 15.09 -13.50 -7.66
N GLU A 267 14.26 -13.02 -8.59
CA GLU A 267 14.56 -11.87 -9.44
C GLU A 267 14.69 -10.57 -8.62
N LEU A 268 13.81 -10.37 -7.64
CA LEU A 268 13.88 -9.20 -6.74
C LEU A 268 15.11 -9.26 -5.83
N ASP A 269 15.50 -10.45 -5.33
CA ASP A 269 16.72 -10.62 -4.56
C ASP A 269 17.98 -10.34 -5.38
N ALA A 270 17.93 -10.55 -6.71
CA ALA A 270 19.06 -10.37 -7.63
C ALA A 270 19.10 -9.02 -8.34
N ILE A 271 18.07 -8.18 -8.18
CA ILE A 271 17.94 -6.92 -8.93
C ILE A 271 19.11 -5.98 -8.68
N THR A 272 19.58 -5.31 -9.75
CA THR A 272 20.67 -4.34 -9.68
C THR A 272 20.18 -2.90 -9.92
N PRO A 273 20.93 -1.87 -9.46
CA PRO A 273 20.54 -0.47 -9.66
C PRO A 273 20.35 -0.07 -11.12
N GLU A 274 21.04 -0.72 -12.06
CA GLU A 274 20.98 -0.45 -13.49
C GLU A 274 19.69 -0.99 -14.13
N GLN A 275 19.04 -1.96 -13.50
CA GLN A 275 17.77 -2.55 -13.95
C GLN A 275 16.55 -1.75 -13.50
N VAL A 276 16.74 -0.81 -12.57
CA VAL A 276 15.67 0.03 -12.03
C VAL A 276 15.48 1.28 -12.89
N GLU A 277 14.25 1.53 -13.32
CA GLU A 277 13.88 2.84 -13.87
C GLU A 277 13.59 3.83 -12.73
N TRP A 278 14.58 4.67 -12.44
CA TRP A 278 14.52 5.59 -11.31
C TRP A 278 13.58 6.78 -11.53
N GLU A 279 13.47 7.25 -12.74
CA GLU A 279 12.73 8.46 -13.10
C GLU A 279 11.78 8.22 -14.29
N PRO A 280 10.78 7.31 -14.12
CA PRO A 280 9.91 6.87 -15.22
C PRO A 280 9.03 7.98 -15.79
N TYR A 281 8.87 9.09 -15.06
CA TYR A 281 8.02 10.23 -15.46
C TYR A 281 8.75 11.28 -16.28
N GLY A 282 9.98 10.99 -16.74
CA GLY A 282 10.83 11.90 -17.51
C GLY A 282 11.73 12.78 -16.63
N LYS A 283 12.61 13.55 -17.29
CA LYS A 283 13.62 14.39 -16.63
C LYS A 283 13.61 15.80 -17.22
N GLY A 284 13.91 16.80 -16.39
CA GLY A 284 14.04 18.18 -16.84
C GLY A 284 12.81 18.67 -17.61
N GLU A 285 12.98 19.11 -18.84
CA GLU A 285 11.89 19.62 -19.69
C GLU A 285 10.92 18.52 -20.18
N SER A 286 11.39 17.27 -20.23
CA SER A 286 10.52 16.14 -20.61
C SER A 286 9.68 15.63 -19.44
N PHE A 287 9.91 16.12 -18.23
CA PHE A 287 9.18 15.66 -17.05
C PHE A 287 7.68 15.92 -17.18
N GLY A 288 6.87 14.85 -17.06
CA GLY A 288 5.42 14.93 -17.19
C GLY A 288 4.91 15.24 -18.61
N ASN A 289 5.79 15.19 -19.61
CA ASN A 289 5.48 15.41 -21.02
C ASN A 289 5.79 14.14 -21.85
N PRO A 290 4.94 13.11 -21.76
CA PRO A 290 5.09 11.94 -22.60
C PRO A 290 4.95 12.33 -24.09
N ILE A 291 5.69 11.64 -24.95
CA ILE A 291 5.67 11.91 -26.38
C ILE A 291 4.34 11.42 -26.98
N GLU A 292 3.82 10.34 -26.42
CA GLU A 292 2.72 9.58 -27.00
C GLU A 292 1.34 10.20 -26.72
N PHE A 293 1.20 10.94 -25.63
CA PHE A 293 -0.11 11.47 -25.20
C PHE A 293 -0.02 12.75 -24.37
N ARG A 294 -1.12 13.47 -24.27
CA ARG A 294 -1.23 14.66 -23.43
C ARG A 294 -1.62 14.26 -22.00
N LEU A 295 -0.70 14.41 -21.08
CA LEU A 295 -0.92 14.07 -19.67
C LEU A 295 -2.03 14.93 -19.03
N ASN A 296 -2.85 14.30 -18.19
CA ASN A 296 -3.85 14.99 -17.39
C ASN A 296 -3.17 16.00 -16.42
N PRO A 297 -3.54 17.29 -16.49
CA PRO A 297 -2.92 18.32 -15.64
C PRO A 297 -3.04 18.04 -14.13
N MET A 298 -4.01 17.24 -13.71
CA MET A 298 -4.19 16.86 -12.32
C MET A 298 -3.02 16.03 -11.78
N CYS A 299 -2.32 15.29 -12.65
CA CYS A 299 -1.15 14.50 -12.28
C CYS A 299 0.01 15.36 -11.75
N ILE A 300 0.17 16.57 -12.26
CA ILE A 300 1.28 17.49 -11.91
C ILE A 300 0.84 18.73 -11.13
N ARG A 301 -0.45 18.86 -10.83
CA ARG A 301 -1.02 20.04 -10.14
C ARG A 301 -0.34 20.35 -8.82
N ASP A 302 -0.13 19.32 -8.01
CA ASP A 302 0.39 19.43 -6.64
C ASP A 302 1.87 19.01 -6.55
N ARG A 303 2.64 19.18 -7.64
CA ARG A 303 4.05 18.71 -7.74
C ARG A 303 4.98 19.28 -6.68
N ASP A 304 4.64 20.43 -6.14
CA ASP A 304 5.40 21.08 -5.07
C ASP A 304 5.33 20.31 -3.73
N LEU A 305 4.29 19.47 -3.54
CA LEU A 305 4.07 18.68 -2.34
C LEU A 305 4.74 17.29 -2.39
N TRP A 306 5.27 16.83 -3.52
CA TRP A 306 5.79 15.47 -3.67
C TRP A 306 6.92 15.09 -2.73
N HIS A 307 7.75 16.06 -2.34
CA HIS A 307 8.87 15.86 -1.42
C HIS A 307 8.53 16.26 0.02
N MET A 308 7.26 16.49 0.30
CA MET A 308 6.79 16.87 1.63
C MET A 308 6.94 15.71 2.61
N ARG A 309 7.67 15.93 3.70
CA ARG A 309 7.70 15.01 4.83
C ARG A 309 6.51 15.30 5.73
N CYS A 310 5.56 14.38 5.82
CA CYS A 310 4.32 14.61 6.55
C CYS A 310 3.69 13.30 7.04
N PRO A 311 2.82 13.35 8.06
CA PRO A 311 1.92 12.25 8.35
C PRO A 311 0.85 12.15 7.25
N LEU A 312 0.61 10.95 6.75
CA LEU A 312 -0.50 10.58 5.88
C LEU A 312 -1.62 10.03 6.75
N ILE A 313 -2.85 10.48 6.55
CA ILE A 313 -3.95 10.15 7.47
C ILE A 313 -5.15 9.59 6.70
N CYS A 314 -5.57 8.39 7.09
CA CYS A 314 -6.79 7.74 6.62
C CYS A 314 -7.57 7.20 7.82
N ASN A 315 -8.39 8.03 8.46
CA ASN A 315 -9.14 7.73 9.69
C ASN A 315 -8.22 7.18 10.80
N TRP A 316 -8.25 5.87 11.06
CA TRP A 316 -7.40 5.24 12.09
C TRP A 316 -5.95 5.07 11.66
N ALA A 317 -5.67 5.01 10.37
CA ALA A 317 -4.31 4.84 9.86
C ALA A 317 -3.60 6.19 9.80
N VAL A 318 -2.45 6.26 10.44
CA VAL A 318 -1.51 7.37 10.34
C VAL A 318 -0.16 6.78 10.01
N GLU A 319 0.38 7.13 8.84
CA GLU A 319 1.65 6.66 8.33
C GLU A 319 2.56 7.85 8.00
N LEU A 320 3.86 7.67 7.97
CA LEU A 320 4.77 8.75 7.61
C LEU A 320 5.20 8.66 6.15
N HIS A 321 5.03 9.74 5.41
CA HIS A 321 5.66 9.93 4.11
C HIS A 321 7.09 10.46 4.32
N LEU A 322 8.09 9.64 3.96
CA LEU A 322 9.51 9.87 4.21
C LEU A 322 10.31 9.91 2.88
N PRO A 323 10.06 10.89 1.99
CA PRO A 323 10.64 10.91 0.65
C PRO A 323 12.18 11.00 0.64
N HIS A 324 12.78 11.54 1.71
CA HIS A 324 14.23 11.61 1.86
C HIS A 324 14.92 10.24 1.94
N ARG A 325 14.18 9.18 2.27
CA ARG A 325 14.69 7.80 2.26
C ARG A 325 14.83 7.24 0.83
N VAL A 326 14.09 7.83 -0.12
CA VAL A 326 14.00 7.36 -1.51
C VAL A 326 14.26 8.48 -2.53
N PHE A 327 15.08 9.45 -2.18
CA PHE A 327 15.38 10.58 -3.06
C PHE A 327 15.94 10.17 -4.42
N ARG A 328 16.58 9.00 -4.51
CA ARG A 328 17.03 8.44 -5.79
C ARG A 328 15.87 8.24 -6.77
N GLN A 329 14.67 7.92 -6.29
CA GLN A 329 13.47 7.79 -7.13
C GLN A 329 13.01 9.10 -7.80
N PHE A 330 13.49 10.22 -7.31
CA PHE A 330 13.21 11.56 -7.85
C PHE A 330 14.39 12.15 -8.65
N GLY A 331 15.46 11.36 -8.90
CA GLY A 331 16.68 11.88 -9.50
C GLY A 331 17.48 12.81 -8.57
N LEU A 332 17.25 12.71 -7.27
CA LEU A 332 17.86 13.57 -6.27
C LEU A 332 18.98 12.89 -5.50
N PHE A 333 19.76 13.71 -4.81
CA PHE A 333 20.87 13.26 -3.97
C PHE A 333 20.36 12.37 -2.82
N GLN A 334 20.86 11.15 -2.78
CA GLN A 334 20.56 10.17 -1.74
C GLN A 334 21.76 10.05 -0.80
N SER A 335 21.50 10.17 0.50
CA SER A 335 22.48 9.90 1.56
C SER A 335 21.83 9.08 2.67
N HIS A 336 22.57 8.78 3.71
CA HIS A 336 22.03 8.16 4.92
C HIS A 336 20.84 8.97 5.42
N PRO A 337 19.65 8.34 5.62
CA PRO A 337 18.51 9.08 6.14
C PRO A 337 18.79 9.50 7.59
N PRO A 338 18.35 10.71 8.01
CA PRO A 338 18.40 11.09 9.40
C PRO A 338 17.45 10.19 10.23
N GLU A 339 17.67 10.17 11.54
CA GLU A 339 16.74 9.52 12.47
C GLU A 339 15.32 10.08 12.28
N TRP A 340 14.34 9.20 12.41
CA TRP A 340 12.92 9.56 12.32
C TRP A 340 12.15 9.00 13.52
N GLU A 341 11.00 9.59 13.79
CA GLU A 341 10.06 9.08 14.78
C GLU A 341 9.41 7.82 14.20
N ASP A 342 9.57 6.69 14.88
CA ASP A 342 8.90 5.44 14.54
C ASP A 342 7.41 5.54 14.92
N THR A 343 6.54 5.48 13.92
CA THR A 343 5.09 5.52 14.12
C THR A 343 4.47 4.14 14.31
N ASP A 344 5.21 3.09 13.97
CA ASP A 344 4.70 1.72 13.93
C ASP A 344 4.13 1.27 15.28
N LYS A 345 4.91 1.27 16.34
CA LYS A 345 4.50 0.69 17.63
C LYS A 345 3.31 1.39 18.28
N LEU A 346 3.20 2.70 18.10
CA LEU A 346 2.14 3.50 18.74
C LEU A 346 0.87 3.56 17.92
N LEU A 347 1.00 3.66 16.61
CA LEU A 347 -0.11 3.91 15.70
C LEU A 347 -0.70 2.63 15.11
N HIS A 348 0.11 1.60 14.85
CA HIS A 348 -0.40 0.31 14.38
C HIS A 348 -1.16 -0.47 15.46
N ALA A 349 -0.90 -0.19 16.74
CA ALA A 349 -1.74 -0.68 17.82
C ALA A 349 -3.18 -0.12 17.78
N LEU A 350 -3.40 0.98 17.05
CA LEU A 350 -4.69 1.65 16.88
C LEU A 350 -5.48 1.06 15.70
N ASP A 351 -5.49 -0.25 15.53
CA ASP A 351 -6.41 -0.89 14.60
C ASP A 351 -7.85 -0.60 15.02
N ARG A 352 -8.66 -0.10 14.09
CA ARG A 352 -10.07 0.17 14.27
C ARG A 352 -10.83 -0.98 14.93
N LYS A 353 -10.51 -2.22 14.59
CA LYS A 353 -11.14 -3.43 15.16
C LYS A 353 -10.78 -3.65 16.61
N LYS A 354 -9.58 -3.26 17.02
CA LYS A 354 -9.08 -3.40 18.40
C LYS A 354 -9.47 -2.20 19.27
N GLN A 355 -9.57 -1.00 18.70
CA GLN A 355 -9.85 0.26 19.41
C GLN A 355 -11.29 0.74 19.20
N ARG A 356 -12.27 -0.09 19.50
CA ARG A 356 -13.72 0.23 19.35
C ARG A 356 -14.20 1.43 20.16
N LYS A 357 -13.44 1.89 21.14
CA LYS A 357 -13.78 3.06 21.96
C LYS A 357 -13.51 4.38 21.24
N ILE A 358 -12.60 4.39 20.26
CA ILE A 358 -12.29 5.59 19.48
C ILE A 358 -13.26 5.63 18.31
N LYS A 359 -14.12 6.63 18.30
CA LYS A 359 -15.11 6.86 17.26
C LYS A 359 -14.76 8.09 16.42
N ASP A 360 -14.25 9.14 17.05
CA ASP A 360 -13.82 10.39 16.44
C ASP A 360 -12.30 10.42 16.26
N TRP A 361 -11.87 10.07 15.04
CA TRP A 361 -10.45 10.04 14.68
C TRP A 361 -9.86 11.43 14.49
N ALA A 362 -10.67 12.43 14.10
CA ALA A 362 -10.19 13.80 13.94
C ALA A 362 -9.71 14.37 15.28
N SER A 363 -10.47 14.17 16.34
CA SER A 363 -10.06 14.56 17.69
C SER A 363 -8.89 13.73 18.17
N HIS A 364 -8.88 12.42 17.93
CA HIS A 364 -7.83 11.52 18.40
C HIS A 364 -6.49 11.80 17.72
N HIS A 365 -6.50 12.04 16.42
CA HIS A 365 -5.31 12.31 15.61
C HIS A 365 -5.05 13.80 15.38
N ARG A 366 -5.62 14.69 16.18
CA ARG A 366 -5.49 16.14 16.02
C ARG A 366 -4.05 16.62 15.83
N LYS A 367 -3.08 16.03 16.56
CA LYS A 367 -1.65 16.33 16.42
C LYS A 367 -1.19 16.15 14.97
N TYR A 368 -1.52 15.02 14.35
CA TYR A 368 -1.10 14.68 13.00
C TYR A 368 -1.87 15.47 11.93
N VAL A 369 -3.15 15.74 12.16
CA VAL A 369 -3.97 16.61 11.27
C VAL A 369 -3.36 18.01 11.20
N VAL A 370 -2.99 18.59 12.34
CA VAL A 370 -2.30 19.89 12.39
C VAL A 370 -0.94 19.80 11.73
N GLN A 371 -0.16 18.76 11.99
CA GLN A 371 1.16 18.57 11.37
C GLN A 371 1.07 18.45 9.84
N PHE A 372 0.08 17.72 9.30
CA PHE A 372 -0.15 17.65 7.86
C PHE A 372 -0.42 19.03 7.27
N ALA A 373 -1.35 19.78 7.85
CA ALA A 373 -1.70 21.12 7.39
C ALA A 373 -0.50 22.07 7.42
N LEU A 374 0.28 22.05 8.50
CA LEU A 374 1.49 22.85 8.63
C LEU A 374 2.56 22.48 7.59
N SER A 375 2.69 21.18 7.27
CA SER A 375 3.63 20.72 6.24
C SER A 375 3.24 21.25 4.86
N VAL A 376 1.96 21.22 4.50
CA VAL A 376 1.44 21.81 3.26
C VAL A 376 1.70 23.31 3.23
N GLU A 377 1.36 24.03 4.30
CA GLU A 377 1.54 25.47 4.41
C GLU A 377 3.04 25.87 4.26
N GLN A 378 3.95 25.15 4.92
CA GLN A 378 5.39 25.39 4.82
C GLN A 378 5.90 25.25 3.40
N VAL A 379 5.47 24.21 2.69
CA VAL A 379 5.86 24.00 1.28
C VAL A 379 5.30 25.11 0.40
N ARG A 380 4.02 25.47 0.55
CA ARG A 380 3.38 26.56 -0.19
C ARG A 380 4.02 27.94 0.10
N ALA A 381 4.51 28.16 1.32
CA ALA A 381 5.28 29.34 1.70
C ALA A 381 6.74 29.32 1.21
N GLY A 382 7.13 28.35 0.39
CA GLY A 382 8.49 28.25 -0.16
C GLY A 382 9.55 27.72 0.83
N LYS A 383 9.14 27.27 2.02
CA LYS A 383 10.05 26.69 3.02
C LYS A 383 10.31 25.22 2.68
N ARG A 384 11.14 25.00 1.66
CA ARG A 384 11.53 23.65 1.21
C ARG A 384 12.99 23.40 1.57
N ALA A 385 13.31 22.13 1.86
CA ALA A 385 14.70 21.71 1.90
C ALA A 385 15.34 21.96 0.51
N GLN A 386 16.60 22.41 0.51
CA GLN A 386 17.34 22.53 -0.73
C GLN A 386 17.60 21.14 -1.29
N LEU A 387 16.94 20.83 -2.41
CA LEU A 387 17.13 19.58 -3.11
C LEU A 387 18.38 19.68 -3.99
N ARG A 388 19.20 18.64 -3.99
CA ARG A 388 20.40 18.53 -4.80
C ARG A 388 20.19 17.45 -5.85
N GLU A 389 20.81 17.60 -7.00
CA GLU A 389 20.81 16.59 -8.05
C GLU A 389 21.50 15.31 -7.60
N HIS A 390 21.14 14.21 -8.23
CA HIS A 390 21.73 12.90 -7.99
C HIS A 390 23.25 12.93 -8.11
N CYS A 391 23.93 12.27 -7.18
CA CYS A 391 25.38 12.08 -7.18
C CYS A 391 25.68 10.59 -7.05
N PRO A 392 26.28 9.94 -8.07
CA PRO A 392 26.58 8.51 -8.06
C PRO A 392 27.44 8.07 -6.86
N ASP A 393 28.47 8.84 -6.52
CA ASP A 393 29.36 8.50 -5.41
C ASP A 393 28.64 8.53 -4.06
N ALA A 394 27.78 9.52 -3.86
CA ALA A 394 26.96 9.60 -2.63
C ALA A 394 25.97 8.44 -2.56
N PHE A 395 25.39 8.05 -3.68
CA PHE A 395 24.50 6.91 -3.76
C PHE A 395 25.21 5.58 -3.49
N ASN A 396 26.42 5.38 -4.02
CA ASN A 396 27.23 4.20 -3.74
C ASN A 396 27.60 4.11 -2.24
N ASN A 397 27.93 5.24 -1.62
CA ASN A 397 28.17 5.27 -0.17
C ASN A 397 26.90 4.94 0.62
N TYR A 398 25.74 5.46 0.19
CA TYR A 398 24.46 5.09 0.78
C TYR A 398 24.19 3.58 0.62
N LEU A 399 24.39 3.00 -0.55
CA LEU A 399 24.18 1.56 -0.77
C LEU A 399 25.08 0.71 0.10
N THR A 400 26.35 1.08 0.22
CA THR A 400 27.30 0.38 1.10
C THR A 400 26.81 0.35 2.54
N TRP A 401 26.39 1.51 3.05
CA TRP A 401 25.81 1.62 4.38
C TRP A 401 24.51 0.80 4.50
N PHE A 402 23.61 0.94 3.53
CA PHE A 402 22.31 0.29 3.53
C PHE A 402 22.44 -1.23 3.55
N LEU A 403 23.25 -1.82 2.68
CA LEU A 403 23.46 -3.26 2.59
C LEU A 403 24.16 -3.83 3.84
N ALA A 404 24.98 -3.03 4.52
CA ALA A 404 25.55 -3.40 5.81
C ALA A 404 24.56 -3.27 6.98
N SER A 405 23.46 -2.50 6.79
CA SER A 405 22.53 -2.14 7.85
C SER A 405 21.23 -2.96 7.83
N THR A 406 20.92 -3.65 6.72
CA THR A 406 19.66 -4.37 6.56
C THR A 406 19.83 -5.61 5.69
N ARG A 407 18.97 -6.59 5.92
CA ARG A 407 18.87 -7.75 5.06
C ARG A 407 17.94 -7.48 3.90
N VAL A 408 18.42 -7.64 2.68
CA VAL A 408 17.67 -7.41 1.44
C VAL A 408 17.27 -8.70 0.72
N GLU A 409 17.97 -9.81 0.97
CA GLU A 409 17.69 -11.11 0.36
C GLU A 409 16.71 -11.90 1.22
N VAL A 410 15.56 -12.26 0.68
CA VAL A 410 14.51 -12.99 1.38
C VAL A 410 14.43 -14.47 0.98
N CYS A 411 15.11 -14.88 -0.12
CA CYS A 411 15.19 -16.28 -0.53
C CYS A 411 16.19 -17.07 0.30
N GLN A 412 17.22 -16.40 0.82
CA GLN A 412 18.27 -17.07 1.58
C GLN A 412 17.93 -17.14 3.07
N PRO A 413 18.30 -18.23 3.77
CA PRO A 413 18.14 -18.32 5.21
C PRO A 413 18.98 -17.26 5.93
N ALA A 414 18.58 -16.85 7.13
CA ALA A 414 19.32 -15.87 7.92
C ALA A 414 20.73 -16.32 8.28
N TYR A 415 20.92 -17.63 8.38
CA TYR A 415 22.21 -18.27 8.64
C TYR A 415 22.59 -19.16 7.45
N ALA A 416 23.87 -19.21 7.11
CA ALA A 416 24.36 -20.11 6.08
C ALA A 416 24.06 -21.58 6.47
N GLU A 417 23.64 -22.40 5.51
CA GLU A 417 23.33 -23.81 5.73
C GLU A 417 24.51 -24.57 6.33
N GLU A 418 25.73 -24.19 5.97
CA GLU A 418 26.97 -24.73 6.50
C GLU A 418 27.10 -24.64 8.04
N ILE A 419 26.49 -23.64 8.66
CA ILE A 419 26.42 -23.51 10.12
C ILE A 419 25.45 -24.51 10.74
N LEU A 420 24.46 -24.95 9.94
CA LEU A 420 23.43 -25.90 10.35
C LEU A 420 23.83 -27.35 10.09
N GLU A 421 24.81 -27.57 9.24
CA GLU A 421 25.28 -28.89 8.82
C GLU A 421 26.47 -29.42 9.64
N GLU A 422 27.09 -28.58 10.50
CA GLU A 422 28.04 -29.13 11.45
C GLU A 422 27.38 -30.23 12.28
N PRO A 423 28.01 -31.40 12.45
CA PRO A 423 27.44 -32.50 13.20
C PRO A 423 27.32 -32.11 14.65
N THR A 424 26.24 -31.45 14.95
CA THR A 424 25.88 -31.06 16.31
C THR A 424 25.29 -32.27 17.00
N VAL A 425 25.81 -32.61 18.14
CA VAL A 425 25.26 -33.63 19.04
C VAL A 425 23.98 -33.08 19.70
N PHE A 426 23.04 -32.58 18.89
CA PHE A 426 21.75 -32.18 19.39
C PHE A 426 20.80 -33.36 19.35
N ASP A 427 20.05 -33.57 20.43
CA ASP A 427 18.90 -34.42 20.38
C ASP A 427 17.83 -33.80 19.43
N GLU A 428 16.86 -34.59 19.01
CA GLU A 428 15.82 -34.15 18.06
C GLU A 428 15.05 -32.90 18.55
N VAL A 429 14.93 -32.72 19.86
CA VAL A 429 14.21 -31.60 20.47
C VAL A 429 15.04 -30.32 20.36
N ALA A 430 16.34 -30.39 20.69
CA ALA A 430 17.26 -29.27 20.57
C ALA A 430 17.39 -28.84 19.10
N GLN A 431 17.49 -29.79 18.16
CA GLN A 431 17.52 -29.52 16.74
C GLN A 431 16.23 -28.83 16.26
N HIS A 432 15.08 -29.30 16.75
CA HIS A 432 13.79 -28.68 16.41
C HIS A 432 13.68 -27.24 16.94
N GLN A 433 14.12 -26.98 18.15
CA GLN A 433 14.14 -25.65 18.77
C GLN A 433 15.09 -24.72 18.04
N TYR A 434 16.30 -25.20 17.68
CA TYR A 434 17.26 -24.44 16.89
C TYR A 434 16.69 -24.04 15.53
N ASN A 435 16.08 -24.97 14.82
CA ASN A 435 15.43 -24.69 13.53
C ASN A 435 14.26 -23.69 13.68
N ALA A 436 13.55 -23.72 14.80
CA ALA A 436 12.48 -22.74 15.09
C ALA A 436 13.04 -21.34 15.31
N LEU A 437 14.19 -21.20 15.99
CA LEU A 437 14.88 -19.92 16.20
C LEU A 437 15.41 -19.36 14.85
N VAL A 438 16.00 -20.21 14.01
CA VAL A 438 16.47 -19.83 12.67
C VAL A 438 15.29 -19.35 11.81
N ARG A 439 14.16 -20.06 11.82
CA ARG A 439 12.94 -19.62 11.10
C ARG A 439 12.43 -18.28 11.62
N LYS A 440 12.46 -18.06 12.93
CA LYS A 440 12.09 -16.78 13.55
C LYS A 440 13.02 -15.65 13.12
N GLY A 441 14.34 -15.91 13.10
CA GLY A 441 15.33 -14.97 12.60
C GLY A 441 15.14 -14.63 11.11
N ASN A 442 14.69 -15.60 10.30
CA ASN A 442 14.37 -15.39 8.88
C ASN A 442 13.04 -14.65 8.66
N SER A 443 12.13 -14.69 9.61
CA SER A 443 10.81 -14.02 9.50
C SER A 443 10.82 -12.56 9.93
N VAL A 444 11.86 -12.13 10.64
CA VAL A 444 12.04 -10.76 11.13
C VAL A 444 13.27 -10.19 10.46
N ILE A 445 13.12 -9.18 9.61
CA ILE A 445 14.21 -8.45 8.99
C ILE A 445 14.19 -7.01 9.51
N PRO A 446 14.76 -6.76 10.71
CA PRO A 446 14.78 -5.43 11.29
C PRO A 446 15.91 -4.57 10.68
N SER A 447 15.85 -3.26 10.90
CA SER A 447 17.00 -2.36 10.71
C SER A 447 18.25 -2.88 11.47
N ALA A 448 19.45 -2.48 11.03
CA ALA A 448 20.69 -3.06 11.58
C ALA A 448 20.77 -3.13 13.13
N PRO A 449 20.35 -2.12 13.90
CA PRO A 449 20.32 -2.21 15.36
C PRO A 449 19.39 -3.31 15.87
N MET A 450 18.23 -3.49 15.24
CA MET A 450 17.28 -4.54 15.61
C MET A 450 17.72 -5.92 15.15
N MET A 451 18.43 -6.01 13.99
CA MET A 451 18.99 -7.26 13.51
C MET A 451 20.04 -7.79 14.49
N ASN A 452 20.94 -6.93 14.94
CA ASN A 452 21.94 -7.30 15.95
C ASN A 452 21.27 -7.73 17.27
N PHE A 453 20.16 -7.08 17.64
CA PHE A 453 19.40 -7.49 18.81
C PHE A 453 18.72 -8.86 18.64
N VAL A 454 18.11 -9.11 17.48
CA VAL A 454 17.45 -10.40 17.18
C VAL A 454 18.49 -11.53 17.11
N ILE A 455 19.64 -11.30 16.45
CA ILE A 455 20.72 -12.27 16.38
C ILE A 455 21.28 -12.55 17.79
N LYS A 456 21.55 -11.52 18.56
CA LYS A 456 22.03 -11.67 19.95
C LYS A 456 21.00 -12.41 20.81
N LYS A 457 19.72 -12.06 20.73
CA LYS A 457 18.68 -12.75 21.45
C LYS A 457 18.53 -14.21 21.05
N ALA A 458 18.63 -14.52 19.75
CA ALA A 458 18.61 -15.89 19.26
C ALA A 458 19.84 -16.69 19.75
N ALA A 459 21.02 -16.06 19.78
CA ALA A 459 22.23 -16.68 20.34
C ALA A 459 22.09 -16.93 21.84
N ASP A 460 21.62 -15.94 22.60
CA ASP A 460 21.39 -16.07 24.05
C ASP A 460 20.35 -17.17 24.36
N GLU A 461 19.25 -17.24 23.58
CA GLU A 461 18.23 -18.29 23.72
C GLU A 461 18.80 -19.68 23.38
N THR A 462 19.70 -19.77 22.37
CA THR A 462 20.37 -21.02 22.00
C THR A 462 21.35 -21.47 23.08
N GLU A 463 22.13 -20.54 23.63
CA GLU A 463 23.06 -20.82 24.73
C GLU A 463 22.30 -21.32 25.97
N THR A 464 21.17 -20.70 26.31
CA THR A 464 20.31 -21.14 27.41
C THR A 464 19.76 -22.56 27.19
N ILE A 465 19.40 -22.90 25.93
CA ILE A 465 18.92 -24.23 25.58
C ILE A 465 20.03 -25.27 25.75
N LEU A 466 21.26 -24.94 25.34
CA LEU A 466 22.44 -25.80 25.50
C LEU A 466 22.75 -26.04 26.99
N GLU A 467 22.66 -25.00 27.83
CA GLU A 467 22.89 -25.11 29.26
C GLU A 467 21.81 -25.93 29.98
N THR A 468 20.57 -25.90 29.49
CA THR A 468 19.45 -26.61 30.12
C THR A 468 19.27 -28.05 29.60
N THR A 469 19.91 -28.41 28.50
CA THR A 469 19.88 -29.78 28.01
C THR A 469 20.79 -30.65 28.88
N PRO A 470 20.29 -31.66 29.60
CA PRO A 470 21.12 -32.47 30.46
C PRO A 470 22.18 -33.19 29.60
N ALA A 471 23.41 -32.98 29.93
CA ALA A 471 24.53 -33.74 29.32
C ALA A 471 24.17 -35.21 29.39
N GLY A 472 23.98 -35.82 28.22
CA GLY A 472 23.69 -37.25 28.14
C GLY A 472 24.76 -37.98 28.95
N LYS A 473 24.34 -38.68 29.99
CA LYS A 473 25.22 -39.57 30.68
C LYS A 473 25.77 -40.52 29.67
N SER A 474 27.04 -40.37 29.36
CA SER A 474 27.81 -41.46 28.77
C SER A 474 27.91 -42.53 29.81
N ASP A 475 27.00 -43.48 29.85
CA ASP A 475 27.18 -44.72 30.52
C ASP A 475 28.24 -45.50 29.71
N GLY A 476 29.48 -45.13 30.00
CA GLY A 476 30.62 -45.95 29.70
C GLY A 476 30.73 -47.03 30.77
N GLU A 477 29.98 -48.07 30.63
CA GLU A 477 30.35 -49.36 31.24
C GLU A 477 31.08 -50.18 30.21
N GLY A 478 32.38 -50.12 30.30
CA GLY A 478 33.27 -51.19 29.87
C GLY A 478 33.06 -52.37 30.83
N ALA A 479 32.68 -53.47 30.29
CA ALA A 479 32.84 -54.75 30.92
C ALA A 479 33.58 -55.70 29.98
N LEU A 480 34.76 -56.09 30.38
CA LEU A 480 35.45 -57.34 30.15
C LEU A 480 35.34 -57.98 28.79
#